data_b317259fe27d5a18e3be3388d7c0a9cb
#
_entry.id   b317259fe27d5a18e3be3388d7c0a9cb
#
_cell.length_a   1.000
_cell.length_b   1.000
_cell.length_c   1.000
_cell.angle_alpha   90.00
_cell.angle_beta   90.00
_cell.angle_gamma   90.00
#
_symmetry.space_group_name_H-M   'P 1'
#
loop_
_entity.id
_entity.type
_entity.pdbx_description
1 polymer ?
#
loop_
_entity_poly.entity_id
_entity_poly.type
_entity_poly.pdbx_seq_one_letter_code
_entity_poly.pdbx_strand_id
1 'polypeptide(L)'
;ISRLAIAAGTHIERYTGLRLRSATRTQYLRAWERTILTEAPLISITSITYTDTSGNPQTLAASEYWIDKSQPMWALMFDSPDPFKETTQPLVTYVAGYTQVPGDLQHAIVALVGAWYANPEALTVASMQVLPKSFEYLLANYSTKGPFS
;
A
#
# COMPACT_ATOMS: atom_id res chain seq x y z
N ILE A 1 -20.06 -5.10 16.50
CA ILE A 1 -19.01 -5.96 15.93
C ILE A 1 -18.48 -5.38 14.61
N SER A 2 -19.34 -4.97 13.67
CA SER A 2 -18.89 -4.43 12.37
C SER A 2 -17.98 -3.19 12.49
N ARG A 3 -18.29 -2.27 13.40
CA ARG A 3 -17.45 -1.07 13.64
C ARG A 3 -16.08 -1.43 14.23
N LEU A 4 -16.04 -2.41 15.12
CA LEU A 4 -14.78 -2.89 15.70
C LEU A 4 -13.93 -3.60 14.65
N ALA A 5 -14.52 -4.35 13.74
CA ALA A 5 -13.81 -5.01 12.64
C ALA A 5 -13.18 -3.99 11.68
N ILE A 6 -13.91 -2.93 11.33
CA ILE A 6 -13.38 -1.83 10.51
C ILE A 6 -12.23 -1.13 11.23
N ALA A 7 -12.38 -0.82 12.52
CA ALA A 7 -11.33 -0.19 13.31
C ALA A 7 -10.09 -1.07 13.42
N ALA A 8 -10.25 -2.38 13.65
CA ALA A 8 -9.15 -3.34 13.70
C ALA A 8 -8.43 -3.43 12.37
N GLY A 9 -9.17 -3.52 11.25
CA GLY A 9 -8.59 -3.51 9.91
C GLY A 9 -7.78 -2.25 9.64
N THR A 10 -8.35 -1.07 9.93
CA THR A 10 -7.65 0.22 9.77
C THR A 10 -6.39 0.29 10.62
N HIS A 11 -6.43 -0.26 11.84
CA HIS A 11 -5.27 -0.28 12.73
C HIS A 11 -4.16 -1.16 12.16
N ILE A 12 -4.51 -2.35 11.65
CA ILE A 12 -3.56 -3.26 11.01
C ILE A 12 -2.97 -2.64 9.74
N GLU A 13 -3.78 -1.99 8.89
CA GLU A 13 -3.29 -1.27 7.72
C GLU A 13 -2.28 -0.18 8.08
N ARG A 14 -2.56 0.58 9.12
CA ARG A 14 -1.67 1.64 9.61
C ARG A 14 -0.36 1.08 10.16
N TYR A 15 -0.42 -0.02 10.89
CA TYR A 15 0.74 -0.67 11.47
C TYR A 15 1.63 -1.32 10.41
N THR A 16 1.05 -2.08 9.50
CA THR A 16 1.78 -2.83 8.47
C THR A 16 2.17 -1.97 7.25
N GLY A 17 1.45 -0.89 6.98
CA GLY A 17 1.57 -0.12 5.75
C GLY A 17 0.90 -0.77 4.55
N LEU A 18 0.22 -1.91 4.75
CA LEU A 18 -0.51 -2.62 3.71
C LEU A 18 -1.95 -2.13 3.58
N ARG A 19 -2.56 -2.42 2.44
CA ARG A 19 -4.00 -2.25 2.22
C ARG A 19 -4.68 -3.60 2.19
N LEU A 20 -5.62 -3.80 3.11
CA LEU A 20 -6.36 -5.07 3.23
C LEU A 20 -7.35 -5.26 2.09
N ARG A 21 -7.77 -4.18 1.46
CA ARG A 21 -8.76 -4.20 0.39
C ARG A 21 -8.16 -3.66 -0.90
N SER A 22 -8.35 -4.41 -2.00
CA SER A 22 -7.91 -3.96 -3.31
C SER A 22 -8.72 -2.75 -3.77
N ALA A 23 -8.04 -1.75 -4.29
CA ALA A 23 -8.66 -0.57 -4.89
C ALA A 23 -7.71 0.06 -5.91
N THR A 24 -8.31 0.78 -6.86
CA THR A 24 -7.55 1.62 -7.79
C THR A 24 -7.01 2.84 -7.06
N ARG A 25 -5.74 3.15 -7.27
CA ARG A 25 -5.01 4.25 -6.67
C ARG A 25 -4.31 5.07 -7.74
N THR A 26 -4.05 6.32 -7.44
CA THR A 26 -3.26 7.20 -8.29
C THR A 26 -2.14 7.81 -7.48
N GLN A 27 -0.98 7.97 -8.11
CA GLN A 27 0.19 8.61 -7.51
C GLN A 27 0.96 9.39 -8.55
N TYR A 28 1.30 10.64 -8.24
CA TYR A 28 2.26 11.40 -9.03
C TYR A 28 3.67 10.93 -8.77
N LEU A 29 4.43 10.72 -9.83
CA LEU A 29 5.86 10.44 -9.75
C LEU A 29 6.64 11.74 -9.79
N ARG A 30 7.79 11.77 -9.13
CA ARG A 30 8.69 12.93 -9.17
C ARG A 30 9.53 12.96 -10.44
N ALA A 31 9.89 11.79 -10.94
CA ALA A 31 10.73 11.62 -12.13
C ALA A 31 10.50 10.23 -12.73
N TRP A 32 11.07 10.00 -13.92
CA TRP A 32 11.11 8.70 -14.61
C TRP A 32 12.22 7.81 -14.04
N GLU A 33 12.14 7.54 -12.76
CA GLU A 33 13.15 6.74 -12.04
C GLU A 33 12.47 5.64 -11.22
N ARG A 34 13.29 4.72 -10.72
CA ARG A 34 12.82 3.69 -9.82
C ARG A 34 11.98 4.30 -8.69
N THR A 35 10.72 3.94 -8.63
CA THR A 35 9.79 4.47 -7.62
C THR A 35 9.06 3.35 -6.91
N ILE A 36 9.04 3.41 -5.59
CA ILE A 36 8.19 2.56 -4.76
C ILE A 36 6.83 3.23 -4.64
N LEU A 37 5.78 2.51 -4.99
CA LEU A 37 4.42 2.99 -4.85
C LEU A 37 4.00 2.96 -3.38
N THR A 38 3.27 3.99 -2.95
CA THR A 38 2.94 4.21 -1.54
C THR A 38 1.95 3.20 -0.98
N GLU A 39 1.13 2.63 -1.83
CA GLU A 39 0.11 1.65 -1.43
C GLU A 39 0.56 0.24 -1.80
N ALA A 40 0.54 -0.66 -0.84
CA ALA A 40 0.99 -2.05 -0.99
C ALA A 40 -0.06 -3.05 -0.44
N PRO A 41 -0.02 -4.30 -0.88
CA PRO A 41 0.77 -4.85 -1.97
C PRO A 41 0.29 -4.37 -3.34
N LEU A 42 1.22 -4.19 -4.28
CA LEU A 42 0.89 -3.84 -5.66
C LEU A 42 0.31 -5.07 -6.37
N ILE A 43 -0.82 -4.90 -7.05
CA ILE A 43 -1.43 -5.96 -7.88
C ILE A 43 -1.04 -5.75 -9.34
N SER A 44 -1.33 -4.56 -9.89
CA SER A 44 -1.08 -4.24 -11.29
C SER A 44 -0.98 -2.73 -11.52
N ILE A 45 -0.28 -2.35 -12.58
CA ILE A 45 -0.31 -0.98 -13.11
C ILE A 45 -1.40 -0.94 -14.18
N THR A 46 -2.30 0.03 -14.07
CA THR A 46 -3.38 0.25 -15.04
C THR A 46 -2.90 1.13 -16.18
N SER A 47 -2.30 2.26 -15.87
CA SER A 47 -1.77 3.22 -16.85
C SER A 47 -0.77 4.17 -16.20
N ILE A 48 0.11 4.70 -17.02
CA ILE A 48 0.98 5.82 -16.64
C ILE A 48 0.75 6.92 -17.67
N THR A 49 0.25 8.06 -17.22
CA THR A 49 -0.06 9.21 -18.09
C THR A 49 0.87 10.37 -17.78
N TYR A 50 1.19 11.14 -18.80
CA TYR A 50 2.04 12.33 -18.69
C TYR A 50 1.63 13.34 -19.77
N THR A 51 2.12 14.55 -19.69
CA THR A 51 1.94 15.56 -20.72
C THR A 51 3.27 15.77 -21.42
N ASP A 52 3.27 15.71 -22.75
CA ASP A 52 4.46 15.92 -23.55
C ASP A 52 4.88 17.40 -23.62
N THR A 53 6.02 17.65 -24.24
CA THR A 53 6.59 19.01 -24.41
C THR A 53 5.69 19.95 -25.20
N SER A 54 4.75 19.41 -25.96
CA SER A 54 3.75 20.18 -26.74
C SER A 54 2.44 20.43 -25.96
N GLY A 55 2.36 19.94 -24.73
CA GLY A 55 1.17 20.09 -23.86
C GLY A 55 0.08 19.05 -24.13
N ASN A 56 0.36 17.98 -24.88
CA ASN A 56 -0.62 16.95 -25.16
C ASN A 56 -0.56 15.81 -24.12
N PRO A 57 -1.71 15.30 -23.67
CA PRO A 57 -1.73 14.14 -22.79
C PRO A 57 -1.28 12.88 -23.55
N GLN A 58 -0.38 12.11 -22.94
CA GLN A 58 0.17 10.88 -23.47
C GLN A 58 0.02 9.76 -22.46
N THR A 59 0.00 8.53 -22.95
CA THR A 59 0.02 7.32 -22.12
C THR A 59 1.29 6.53 -22.44
N LEU A 60 2.05 6.17 -21.41
CA LEU A 60 3.27 5.39 -21.55
C LEU A 60 2.91 3.97 -21.98
N ALA A 61 3.62 3.44 -22.99
CA ALA A 61 3.41 2.08 -23.44
C ALA A 61 3.82 1.07 -22.35
N ALA A 62 3.08 -0.03 -22.24
CA ALA A 62 3.34 -1.05 -21.22
C ALA A 62 4.72 -1.75 -21.38
N SER A 63 5.34 -1.64 -22.56
CA SER A 63 6.68 -2.13 -22.82
C SER A 63 7.80 -1.25 -22.26
N GLU A 64 7.50 -0.03 -21.84
CA GLU A 64 8.48 0.96 -21.38
C GLU A 64 8.64 0.98 -19.87
N TYR A 65 7.91 0.12 -19.15
CA TYR A 65 8.05 -0.03 -17.70
C TYR A 65 7.79 -1.48 -17.26
N TRP A 66 8.32 -1.83 -16.11
CA TRP A 66 8.06 -3.14 -15.49
C TRP A 66 8.02 -3.01 -13.97
N ILE A 67 7.53 -4.05 -13.31
CA ILE A 67 7.50 -4.14 -11.85
C ILE A 67 8.64 -5.03 -11.39
N ASP A 68 9.58 -4.47 -10.64
CA ASP A 68 10.60 -5.23 -9.94
C ASP A 68 10.00 -5.86 -8.68
N LYS A 69 9.94 -7.19 -8.67
CA LYS A 69 9.41 -8.02 -7.59
C LYS A 69 10.50 -8.67 -6.75
N SER A 70 11.76 -8.33 -6.98
CA SER A 70 12.90 -8.92 -6.28
C SER A 70 12.98 -8.54 -4.80
N GLN A 71 12.32 -7.46 -4.42
CA GLN A 71 12.26 -6.96 -3.06
C GLN A 71 10.86 -7.13 -2.46
N PRO A 72 10.72 -7.20 -1.13
CA PRO A 72 9.41 -7.27 -0.47
C PRO A 72 8.47 -6.11 -0.84
N MET A 73 9.05 -4.93 -1.09
CA MET A 73 8.33 -3.80 -1.65
C MET A 73 8.63 -3.70 -3.14
N TRP A 74 7.63 -3.97 -3.93
CA TRP A 74 7.75 -3.90 -5.38
C TRP A 74 7.95 -2.48 -5.86
N ALA A 75 8.84 -2.31 -6.82
CA ALA A 75 9.17 -1.03 -7.40
C ALA A 75 8.74 -0.95 -8.86
N LEU A 76 8.23 0.19 -9.24
CA LEU A 76 8.02 0.54 -10.63
C LEU A 76 9.36 0.96 -11.23
N MET A 77 9.74 0.31 -12.32
CA MET A 77 10.97 0.54 -13.06
C MET A 77 10.65 1.00 -14.48
N PHE A 78 11.49 1.84 -15.04
CA PHE A 78 11.36 2.33 -16.40
C PHE A 78 12.54 1.85 -17.25
N ASP A 79 12.28 1.54 -18.53
CA ASP A 79 13.28 0.99 -19.44
C ASP A 79 14.30 2.06 -19.85
N SER A 80 13.83 3.30 -19.98
CA SER A 80 14.71 4.44 -20.23
C SER A 80 14.12 5.71 -19.61
N PRO A 81 14.92 6.50 -18.90
CA PRO A 81 14.54 7.86 -18.56
C PRO A 81 14.57 8.68 -19.84
N ASP A 82 13.43 8.82 -20.50
CA ASP A 82 13.32 9.65 -21.70
C ASP A 82 13.05 11.11 -21.30
N PRO A 83 14.03 12.01 -21.46
CA PRO A 83 13.88 13.41 -21.11
C PRO A 83 12.81 14.13 -21.95
N PHE A 84 12.36 13.56 -23.06
CA PHE A 84 11.31 14.13 -23.89
C PHE A 84 9.90 13.90 -23.35
N LYS A 85 9.76 13.02 -22.37
CA LYS A 85 8.50 12.77 -21.66
C LYS A 85 8.24 13.78 -20.52
N GLU A 86 9.19 14.67 -20.28
CA GLU A 86 9.16 15.56 -19.12
C GLU A 86 8.59 16.94 -19.43
N THR A 87 7.30 17.12 -19.24
CA THR A 87 6.78 18.46 -18.99
C THR A 87 5.93 18.51 -17.74
N THR A 88 5.36 17.40 -17.32
CA THR A 88 4.58 17.32 -16.08
C THR A 88 4.96 16.05 -15.31
N GLN A 89 4.68 16.07 -14.02
CA GLN A 89 4.85 14.89 -13.18
C GLN A 89 3.98 13.74 -13.71
N PRO A 90 4.56 12.57 -14.04
CA PRO A 90 3.77 11.44 -14.50
C PRO A 90 2.77 10.99 -13.43
N LEU A 91 1.57 10.62 -13.86
CA LEU A 91 0.53 10.08 -13.01
C LEU A 91 0.41 8.57 -13.24
N VAL A 92 0.72 7.79 -12.23
CA VAL A 92 0.50 6.34 -12.23
C VAL A 92 -0.88 6.03 -11.68
N THR A 93 -1.65 5.26 -12.43
CA THR A 93 -2.88 4.62 -11.96
C THR A 93 -2.61 3.14 -11.79
N TYR A 94 -2.85 2.61 -10.60
CA TYR A 94 -2.52 1.23 -10.25
C TYR A 94 -3.55 0.63 -9.30
N VAL A 95 -3.55 -0.68 -9.20
CA VAL A 95 -4.38 -1.43 -8.25
C VAL A 95 -3.47 -1.96 -7.14
N ALA A 96 -3.80 -1.62 -5.91
CA ALA A 96 -3.09 -2.10 -4.72
C ALA A 96 -4.06 -2.62 -3.67
N GLY A 97 -3.54 -3.48 -2.79
CA GLY A 97 -4.28 -4.17 -1.75
C GLY A 97 -4.39 -5.66 -2.02
N TYR A 98 -5.10 -6.36 -1.17
CA TYR A 98 -5.35 -7.80 -1.34
C TYR A 98 -6.66 -8.05 -2.06
N THR A 99 -6.66 -8.95 -3.04
CA THR A 99 -7.91 -9.53 -3.60
C THR A 99 -8.54 -10.49 -2.62
N GLN A 100 -7.69 -11.21 -1.87
CA GLN A 100 -8.08 -12.07 -0.77
C GLN A 100 -7.09 -11.84 0.37
N VAL A 101 -7.59 -11.38 1.52
CA VAL A 101 -6.75 -11.12 2.70
C VAL A 101 -6.13 -12.43 3.18
N PRO A 102 -4.81 -12.50 3.43
CA PRO A 102 -4.17 -13.68 3.99
C PRO A 102 -4.78 -14.11 5.32
N GLY A 103 -4.84 -15.42 5.56
CA GLY A 103 -5.46 -16.00 6.76
C GLY A 103 -4.90 -15.45 8.07
N ASP A 104 -3.59 -15.23 8.13
CA ASP A 104 -2.92 -14.65 9.31
C ASP A 104 -3.42 -13.23 9.63
N LEU A 105 -3.60 -12.40 8.59
CA LEU A 105 -4.15 -11.06 8.75
C LEU A 105 -5.63 -11.10 9.15
N GLN A 106 -6.40 -12.05 8.59
CA GLN A 106 -7.78 -12.28 9.02
C GLN A 106 -7.84 -12.69 10.50
N HIS A 107 -6.96 -13.61 10.90
CA HIS A 107 -6.87 -14.05 12.29
C HIS A 107 -6.48 -12.90 13.22
N ALA A 108 -5.52 -12.07 12.83
CA ALA A 108 -5.13 -10.88 13.58
C ALA A 108 -6.30 -9.91 13.78
N ILE A 109 -7.12 -9.68 12.75
CA ILE A 109 -8.32 -8.83 12.85
C ILE A 109 -9.30 -9.41 13.87
N VAL A 110 -9.62 -10.70 13.75
CA VAL A 110 -10.58 -11.37 14.65
C VAL A 110 -10.10 -11.34 16.09
N ALA A 111 -8.83 -11.65 16.32
CA ALA A 111 -8.23 -11.65 17.64
C ALA A 111 -8.19 -10.24 18.25
N LEU A 112 -7.90 -9.21 17.46
CA LEU A 112 -7.91 -7.81 17.92
C LEU A 112 -9.33 -7.35 18.28
N VAL A 113 -10.33 -7.70 17.47
CA VAL A 113 -11.74 -7.45 17.77
C VAL A 113 -12.15 -8.14 19.06
N GLY A 114 -11.74 -9.40 19.26
CA GLY A 114 -12.02 -10.17 20.49
C GLY A 114 -11.41 -9.49 21.73
N ALA A 115 -10.15 -9.06 21.64
CA ALA A 115 -9.47 -8.36 22.73
C ALA A 115 -10.18 -7.04 23.11
N TRP A 116 -10.59 -6.26 22.13
CA TRP A 116 -11.33 -5.02 22.37
C TRP A 116 -12.74 -5.24 22.90
N TYR A 117 -13.41 -6.28 22.42
CA TYR A 117 -14.73 -6.65 22.90
C TYR A 117 -14.72 -7.11 24.38
N ALA A 118 -13.69 -7.85 24.77
CA ALA A 118 -13.51 -8.33 26.14
C ALA A 118 -13.12 -7.21 27.12
N ASN A 119 -12.49 -6.14 26.63
CA ASN A 119 -12.02 -5.02 27.43
C ASN A 119 -12.53 -3.68 26.87
N PRO A 120 -13.79 -3.30 27.11
CA PRO A 120 -14.35 -2.07 26.58
C PRO A 120 -13.62 -0.80 27.03
N GLU A 121 -12.95 -0.84 28.18
CA GLU A 121 -12.11 0.27 28.67
C GLU A 121 -10.83 0.46 27.84
N ALA A 122 -10.37 -0.57 27.13
CA ALA A 122 -9.28 -0.48 26.17
C ALA A 122 -9.67 0.24 24.88
N LEU A 123 -10.92 0.63 24.71
CA LEU A 123 -11.43 1.42 23.58
C LEU A 123 -11.15 2.93 23.70
N THR A 124 -10.42 3.38 24.70
CA THR A 124 -9.94 4.77 24.75
C THR A 124 -8.94 5.00 23.62
N VAL A 125 -8.94 6.19 23.02
CA VAL A 125 -8.10 6.54 21.89
C VAL A 125 -6.60 6.25 22.14
N ALA A 126 -6.15 6.35 23.39
CA ALA A 126 -4.78 6.08 23.80
C ALA A 126 -4.44 4.58 23.80
N SER A 127 -5.36 3.72 24.18
CA SER A 127 -5.13 2.26 24.26
C SER A 127 -5.34 1.56 22.92
N MET A 128 -6.13 2.15 22.00
CA MET A 128 -6.25 1.66 20.63
C MET A 128 -4.98 1.84 19.81
N GLN A 129 -4.05 2.67 20.26
CA GLN A 129 -2.78 2.93 19.56
C GLN A 129 -1.69 1.89 19.86
N VAL A 130 -1.84 1.12 20.91
CA VAL A 130 -0.83 0.12 21.33
C VAL A 130 -1.37 -1.28 21.04
N LEU A 131 -0.73 -1.94 20.07
CA LEU A 131 -0.97 -3.37 19.84
C LEU A 131 -0.34 -4.19 20.98
N PRO A 132 -1.02 -5.23 21.49
CA PRO A 132 -0.36 -6.20 22.33
C PRO A 132 0.87 -6.80 21.61
N LYS A 133 1.97 -7.00 22.31
CA LYS A 133 3.23 -7.51 21.72
C LYS A 133 3.07 -8.79 20.92
N SER A 134 2.13 -9.65 21.30
CA SER A 134 1.79 -10.86 20.54
C SER A 134 1.30 -10.58 19.13
N PHE A 135 0.62 -9.46 18.92
CA PHE A 135 0.17 -9.02 17.59
C PHE A 135 1.32 -8.44 16.77
N GLU A 136 2.23 -7.73 17.41
CA GLU A 136 3.42 -7.19 16.74
C GLU A 136 4.24 -8.31 16.12
N TYR A 137 4.44 -9.41 16.80
CA TYR A 137 5.13 -10.59 16.26
C TYR A 137 4.38 -11.22 15.08
N LEU A 138 3.06 -11.33 15.17
CA LEU A 138 2.25 -11.88 14.09
C LEU A 138 2.29 -10.99 12.83
N LEU A 139 2.31 -9.68 13.01
CA LEU A 139 2.29 -8.70 11.94
C LEU A 139 3.70 -8.32 11.43
N ALA A 140 4.76 -8.69 12.14
CA ALA A 140 6.13 -8.33 11.77
C ALA A 140 6.51 -8.79 10.35
N ASN A 141 6.05 -9.98 9.94
CA ASN A 141 6.30 -10.53 8.61
C ASN A 141 5.56 -9.77 7.49
N TYR A 142 4.57 -8.97 7.84
CA TYR A 142 3.75 -8.19 6.90
C TYR A 142 4.09 -6.71 6.90
N SER A 143 4.93 -6.24 7.82
CA SER A 143 5.29 -4.83 7.89
C SER A 143 6.13 -4.43 6.69
N THR A 144 5.64 -3.44 5.93
CA THR A 144 6.41 -2.78 4.86
C THR A 144 7.32 -1.69 5.42
N LYS A 145 7.10 -1.30 6.67
CA LYS A 145 7.97 -0.39 7.42
C LYS A 145 9.07 -1.23 8.05
N GLY A 146 10.33 -0.89 7.80
CA GLY A 146 11.45 -1.56 8.46
C GLY A 146 11.29 -1.55 9.99
N PRO A 147 11.99 -2.46 10.73
CA PRO A 147 11.84 -2.62 12.17
C PRO A 147 12.19 -1.38 13.02
N PHE A 148 12.60 -0.29 12.38
CA PHE A 148 13.08 0.93 13.06
C PHE A 148 12.63 2.24 12.36
N SER A 149 11.38 2.31 11.91
CA SER A 149 10.84 3.58 11.40
C SER A 149 9.76 4.15 12.32
#